data_b97aca4861509ca4538009dd104d2e53
#
_entry.id   b97aca4861509ca4538009dd104d2e53
#
_cell.length_a   1.000
_cell.length_b   1.000
_cell.length_c   1.000
_cell.angle_alpha   90.00
_cell.angle_beta   90.00
_cell.angle_gamma   90.00
#
_symmetry.space_group_name_H-M   'P 1'
#
loop_
_entity.id
_entity.type
_entity.pdbx_description
1 polymer ?
#
loop_
_entity_poly.entity_id
_entity_poly.type
_entity_poly.pdbx_seq_one_letter_code
_entity_poly.pdbx_strand_id
1 'polypeptide(L)'
;AVTLTLEDEIDVSRGDMIVHRDNMPTVSEEFDATVVWMTESALLPGKLYDFKLGSKTVSGRINTIKHQIDVNTLQERPAPALELNEIGLCEISVDQPVCIDSYDRNRNTGAFIVIDRLSNVTVAAGMIAADSVAARRRKQRSSATHVTKEERAARYGQKPATIMFIGISGAGKSTLAHGVERRLFDMGRVSTVLDGKSMRLGISRDLPHDAEGRAENLRRSALIARFLNDSGLICCAAFVAPNPDSREHAVSVIGKDNCLVVYLNPPITVCQQRDPSGIYAASESTGSADIPGISFPYAPPEHVDLELDTNALSVEDCLDQVLTMLQTHGVLSVR
;
A
#
# COMPACT_ATOMS: atom_id res chain seq x y z
N ALA A 1 -25.78 -10.19 -19.27
CA ALA A 1 -25.42 -9.55 -17.99
C ALA A 1 -25.81 -10.52 -16.87
N VAL A 2 -24.96 -10.65 -15.85
CA VAL A 2 -25.21 -11.48 -14.67
C VAL A 2 -25.00 -10.60 -13.44
N THR A 3 -25.74 -10.89 -12.38
CA THR A 3 -25.54 -10.29 -11.05
C THR A 3 -24.82 -11.32 -10.19
N LEU A 4 -23.74 -10.90 -9.54
CA LEU A 4 -23.00 -11.72 -8.58
C LEU A 4 -23.24 -11.12 -7.19
N THR A 5 -23.50 -11.99 -6.22
CA THR A 5 -23.48 -11.64 -4.78
C THR A 5 -22.25 -12.27 -4.17
N LEU A 6 -21.51 -11.49 -3.38
CA LEU A 6 -20.34 -11.96 -2.65
C LEU A 6 -20.76 -12.28 -1.21
N GLU A 7 -20.08 -13.24 -0.58
CA GLU A 7 -20.32 -13.57 0.84
C GLU A 7 -19.76 -12.48 1.76
N ASP A 8 -18.65 -11.84 1.33
CA ASP A 8 -18.04 -10.73 2.05
C ASP A 8 -18.43 -9.40 1.39
N GLU A 9 -18.59 -8.35 2.18
CA GLU A 9 -18.75 -6.98 1.70
C GLU A 9 -17.40 -6.48 1.18
N ILE A 10 -17.13 -6.72 -0.11
CA ILE A 10 -15.93 -6.25 -0.80
C ILE A 10 -16.35 -5.16 -1.75
N ASP A 11 -15.67 -4.01 -1.67
CA ASP A 11 -15.87 -2.93 -2.63
C ASP A 11 -15.24 -3.31 -3.98
N VAL A 12 -16.10 -3.60 -4.96
CA VAL A 12 -15.68 -3.97 -6.32
C VAL A 12 -16.15 -2.91 -7.28
N SER A 13 -15.20 -2.21 -7.88
CA SER A 13 -15.43 -1.11 -8.80
C SER A 13 -15.21 -1.51 -10.26
N ARG A 14 -15.67 -0.65 -11.20
CA ARG A 14 -15.44 -0.85 -12.63
C ARG A 14 -13.95 -0.87 -12.94
N GLY A 15 -13.46 -1.97 -13.47
CA GLY A 15 -12.05 -2.18 -13.80
C GLY A 15 -11.36 -3.19 -12.90
N ASP A 16 -11.98 -3.56 -11.79
CA ASP A 16 -11.50 -4.64 -10.93
C ASP A 16 -11.78 -6.00 -11.56
N MET A 17 -10.98 -6.98 -11.16
CA MET A 17 -11.02 -8.32 -11.73
C MET A 17 -11.18 -9.35 -10.61
N ILE A 18 -12.25 -10.12 -10.66
CA ILE A 18 -12.45 -11.27 -9.78
C ILE A 18 -11.76 -12.46 -10.41
N VAL A 19 -10.79 -13.03 -9.70
CA VAL A 19 -9.94 -14.13 -10.21
C VAL A 19 -9.84 -15.27 -9.20
N HIS A 20 -9.61 -16.46 -9.70
CA HIS A 20 -9.30 -17.61 -8.84
C HIS A 20 -7.90 -17.42 -8.22
N ARG A 21 -7.73 -17.80 -6.94
CA ARG A 21 -6.48 -17.65 -6.18
C ARG A 21 -5.26 -18.22 -6.88
N ASP A 22 -5.42 -19.34 -7.58
CA ASP A 22 -4.33 -20.02 -8.29
C ASP A 22 -4.12 -19.51 -9.72
N ASN A 23 -4.93 -18.58 -10.20
CA ASN A 23 -4.86 -18.03 -11.56
C ASN A 23 -4.83 -16.50 -11.57
N MET A 24 -3.96 -15.92 -10.76
CA MET A 24 -3.80 -14.47 -10.70
C MET A 24 -3.11 -13.92 -11.95
N PRO A 25 -3.62 -12.84 -12.55
CA PRO A 25 -2.93 -12.12 -13.62
C PRO A 25 -1.69 -11.42 -13.08
N THR A 26 -0.83 -10.98 -13.97
CA THR A 26 0.28 -10.10 -13.60
C THR A 26 -0.25 -8.67 -13.46
N VAL A 27 0.08 -7.99 -12.37
CA VAL A 27 -0.24 -6.57 -12.17
C VAL A 27 1.00 -5.75 -12.50
N SER A 28 0.90 -4.80 -13.43
CA SER A 28 2.04 -3.99 -13.86
C SER A 28 1.60 -2.61 -14.36
N GLU A 29 2.47 -1.63 -14.21
CA GLU A 29 2.35 -0.29 -14.82
C GLU A 29 3.17 -0.19 -16.12
N GLU A 30 3.99 -1.20 -16.44
CA GLU A 30 4.82 -1.24 -17.62
C GLU A 30 4.72 -2.61 -18.28
N PHE A 31 4.66 -2.65 -19.61
CA PHE A 31 4.66 -3.89 -20.38
C PHE A 31 5.10 -3.65 -21.82
N ASP A 32 5.59 -4.71 -22.46
CA ASP A 32 5.86 -4.71 -23.91
C ASP A 32 4.66 -5.28 -24.63
N ALA A 33 4.33 -4.69 -25.77
CA ALA A 33 3.23 -5.16 -26.61
C ALA A 33 3.52 -4.96 -28.09
N THR A 34 3.05 -5.90 -28.90
CA THR A 34 2.96 -5.72 -30.34
C THR A 34 1.78 -4.78 -30.62
N VAL A 35 2.05 -3.64 -31.24
CA VAL A 35 1.09 -2.58 -31.54
C VAL A 35 0.89 -2.48 -33.03
N VAL A 36 -0.35 -2.46 -33.49
CA VAL A 36 -0.76 -2.14 -34.86
C VAL A 36 -1.24 -0.70 -34.89
N TRP A 37 -0.55 0.16 -35.63
CA TRP A 37 -0.92 1.57 -35.75
C TRP A 37 -1.97 1.77 -36.84
N MET A 38 -3.05 2.50 -36.53
CA MET A 38 -4.29 2.52 -37.34
C MET A 38 -4.70 3.91 -37.81
N THR A 39 -3.84 4.92 -37.72
CA THR A 39 -4.13 6.29 -38.12
C THR A 39 -3.03 6.87 -39.01
N GLU A 40 -3.38 7.88 -39.85
CA GLU A 40 -2.44 8.54 -40.76
C GLU A 40 -1.32 9.32 -40.03
N SER A 41 -1.63 9.85 -38.83
CA SER A 41 -0.61 10.50 -38.01
C SER A 41 0.33 9.46 -37.43
N ALA A 42 1.62 9.55 -37.72
CA ALA A 42 2.62 8.61 -37.23
C ALA A 42 2.67 8.55 -35.68
N LEU A 43 2.86 7.37 -35.14
CA LEU A 43 3.17 7.19 -33.73
C LEU A 43 4.55 7.76 -33.42
N LEU A 44 4.60 8.76 -32.57
CA LEU A 44 5.82 9.28 -31.98
C LEU A 44 5.87 8.89 -30.50
N PRO A 45 6.99 8.32 -29.99
CA PRO A 45 7.15 8.00 -28.61
C PRO A 45 6.96 9.20 -27.66
N GLY A 46 6.43 8.95 -26.46
CA GLY A 46 6.26 9.93 -25.41
C GLY A 46 4.92 10.69 -25.37
N LYS A 47 4.11 10.63 -26.43
CA LYS A 47 2.75 11.22 -26.44
C LYS A 47 1.83 10.46 -25.47
N LEU A 48 0.95 11.20 -24.78
CA LEU A 48 -0.03 10.67 -23.83
C LEU A 48 -1.29 10.20 -24.56
N TYR A 49 -1.69 8.96 -24.28
CA TYR A 49 -2.89 8.31 -24.80
C TYR A 49 -3.71 7.70 -23.66
N ASP A 50 -4.95 7.33 -23.93
CA ASP A 50 -5.74 6.49 -23.04
C ASP A 50 -5.70 5.04 -23.56
N PHE A 51 -5.35 4.12 -22.66
CA PHE A 51 -5.27 2.68 -22.91
C PHE A 51 -6.49 2.01 -22.31
N LYS A 52 -7.25 1.29 -23.12
CA LYS A 52 -8.41 0.53 -22.63
C LYS A 52 -8.09 -0.97 -22.67
N LEU A 53 -7.96 -1.54 -21.46
CA LEU A 53 -7.71 -2.96 -21.20
C LEU A 53 -8.96 -3.57 -20.57
N GLY A 54 -9.73 -4.34 -21.32
CA GLY A 54 -11.02 -4.86 -20.86
C GLY A 54 -11.99 -3.74 -20.47
N SER A 55 -12.40 -3.71 -19.20
CA SER A 55 -13.29 -2.69 -18.65
C SER A 55 -12.55 -1.46 -18.08
N LYS A 56 -11.22 -1.53 -17.86
CA LYS A 56 -10.40 -0.46 -17.30
C LYS A 56 -9.84 0.44 -18.39
N THR A 57 -9.92 1.75 -18.17
CA THR A 57 -9.25 2.76 -19.00
C THR A 57 -8.25 3.50 -18.13
N VAL A 58 -7.01 3.60 -18.56
CA VAL A 58 -5.89 4.26 -17.86
C VAL A 58 -5.13 5.15 -18.83
N SER A 59 -4.58 6.25 -18.34
CA SER A 59 -3.68 7.07 -19.15
C SER A 59 -2.28 6.47 -19.17
N GLY A 60 -1.58 6.69 -20.27
CA GLY A 60 -0.24 6.15 -20.42
C GLY A 60 0.45 6.65 -21.68
N ARG A 61 1.62 6.11 -21.95
CA ARG A 61 2.40 6.48 -23.13
C ARG A 61 3.14 5.26 -23.69
N ILE A 62 3.43 5.33 -24.98
CA ILE A 62 4.38 4.44 -25.62
C ILE A 62 5.74 5.11 -25.48
N ASN A 63 6.63 4.50 -24.68
CA ASN A 63 7.94 5.06 -24.35
C ASN A 63 8.92 4.93 -25.51
N THR A 64 9.00 3.70 -26.05
CA THR A 64 9.92 3.37 -27.15
C THR A 64 9.29 2.36 -28.12
N ILE A 65 9.68 2.46 -29.36
CA ILE A 65 9.47 1.42 -30.37
C ILE A 65 10.75 0.60 -30.42
N LYS A 66 10.69 -0.66 -29.96
CA LYS A 66 11.86 -1.53 -29.93
C LYS A 66 12.29 -1.93 -31.33
N HIS A 67 11.31 -2.31 -32.15
CA HIS A 67 11.48 -2.58 -33.57
C HIS A 67 10.12 -2.59 -34.28
N GLN A 68 10.13 -2.34 -35.56
CA GLN A 68 9.02 -2.54 -36.48
C GLN A 68 9.08 -3.96 -37.04
N ILE A 69 7.94 -4.56 -37.31
CA ILE A 69 7.81 -5.90 -37.95
C ILE A 69 7.33 -5.69 -39.37
N ASP A 70 8.12 -6.10 -40.35
CA ASP A 70 7.74 -6.10 -41.73
C ASP A 70 6.71 -7.21 -41.97
N VAL A 71 5.50 -6.83 -42.38
CA VAL A 71 4.36 -7.75 -42.53
C VAL A 71 4.54 -8.82 -43.63
N ASN A 72 5.45 -8.58 -44.58
CA ASN A 72 5.69 -9.48 -45.70
C ASN A 72 6.80 -10.49 -45.39
N THR A 73 7.87 -10.03 -44.72
CA THR A 73 9.06 -10.84 -44.45
C THR A 73 9.14 -11.31 -43.00
N LEU A 74 8.31 -10.78 -42.12
CA LEU A 74 8.33 -10.97 -40.66
C LEU A 74 9.67 -10.60 -40.00
N GLN A 75 10.49 -9.80 -40.69
CA GLN A 75 11.77 -9.35 -40.16
C GLN A 75 11.60 -8.13 -39.29
N GLU A 76 12.38 -8.08 -38.25
CA GLU A 76 12.46 -6.95 -37.33
C GLU A 76 13.38 -5.85 -37.90
N ARG A 77 12.92 -4.59 -37.87
CA ARG A 77 13.69 -3.42 -38.32
C ARG A 77 13.66 -2.31 -37.29
N PRO A 78 14.77 -1.62 -37.03
CA PRO A 78 14.72 -0.39 -36.23
C PRO A 78 13.81 0.65 -36.89
N ALA A 79 12.89 1.25 -36.10
CA ALA A 79 12.01 2.31 -36.58
C ALA A 79 11.84 3.37 -35.49
N PRO A 80 11.97 4.66 -35.83
CA PRO A 80 11.77 5.76 -34.90
C PRO A 80 10.27 6.11 -34.70
N ALA A 81 9.42 5.65 -35.59
CA ALA A 81 7.98 5.90 -35.61
C ALA A 81 7.26 4.70 -36.23
N LEU A 82 5.95 4.58 -36.03
CA LEU A 82 5.07 3.69 -36.80
C LEU A 82 4.09 4.52 -37.61
N GLU A 83 3.98 4.22 -38.88
CA GLU A 83 3.01 4.83 -39.79
C GLU A 83 1.74 3.97 -39.89
N LEU A 84 0.74 4.44 -40.64
CA LEU A 84 -0.52 3.75 -40.83
C LEU A 84 -0.29 2.30 -41.29
N ASN A 85 -0.96 1.36 -40.63
CA ASN A 85 -0.88 -0.10 -40.84
C ASN A 85 0.49 -0.73 -40.54
N GLU A 86 1.38 -0.02 -39.91
CA GLU A 86 2.63 -0.60 -39.44
C GLU A 86 2.47 -1.29 -38.10
N ILE A 87 3.28 -2.33 -37.90
CA ILE A 87 3.29 -3.16 -36.69
C ILE A 87 4.66 -3.03 -36.03
N GLY A 88 4.68 -2.83 -34.73
CA GLY A 88 5.93 -2.76 -33.97
C GLY A 88 5.81 -3.29 -32.56
N LEU A 89 6.91 -3.78 -32.03
CA LEU A 89 7.02 -4.08 -30.60
C LEU A 89 7.37 -2.79 -29.85
N CYS A 90 6.49 -2.41 -28.93
CA CYS A 90 6.56 -1.16 -28.20
C CYS A 90 6.65 -1.41 -26.70
N GLU A 91 7.41 -0.56 -26.00
CA GLU A 91 7.40 -0.47 -24.55
C GLU A 91 6.37 0.57 -24.11
N ILE A 92 5.46 0.16 -23.22
CA ILE A 92 4.32 0.97 -22.76
C ILE A 92 4.41 1.15 -21.27
N SER A 93 4.14 2.38 -20.80
CA SER A 93 3.90 2.69 -19.38
C SER A 93 2.53 3.34 -19.20
N VAL A 94 1.84 2.94 -18.13
CA VAL A 94 0.53 3.47 -17.73
C VAL A 94 0.61 4.07 -16.32
N ASP A 95 -0.27 5.00 -16.01
CA ASP A 95 -0.28 5.79 -14.76
C ASP A 95 -0.88 5.02 -13.57
N GLN A 96 -1.52 3.90 -13.81
CA GLN A 96 -2.11 3.04 -12.78
C GLN A 96 -1.82 1.57 -13.07
N PRO A 97 -1.67 0.74 -12.04
CA PRO A 97 -1.49 -0.69 -12.21
C PRO A 97 -2.67 -1.33 -12.97
N VAL A 98 -2.36 -2.16 -13.94
CA VAL A 98 -3.33 -2.92 -14.75
C VAL A 98 -3.05 -4.41 -14.66
N CYS A 99 -4.12 -5.20 -14.65
CA CYS A 99 -4.03 -6.65 -14.73
C CYS A 99 -3.76 -7.07 -16.17
N ILE A 100 -2.67 -7.77 -16.40
CA ILE A 100 -2.23 -8.21 -17.72
C ILE A 100 -1.91 -9.70 -17.75
N ASP A 101 -2.22 -10.32 -18.89
CA ASP A 101 -1.71 -11.62 -19.31
C ASP A 101 -1.03 -11.45 -20.68
N SER A 102 -0.24 -12.44 -21.10
CA SER A 102 0.18 -12.49 -22.50
C SER A 102 -1.02 -12.79 -23.40
N TYR A 103 -1.05 -12.21 -24.58
CA TYR A 103 -2.14 -12.41 -25.54
C TYR A 103 -2.36 -13.89 -25.88
N ASP A 104 -1.28 -14.66 -25.96
CA ASP A 104 -1.33 -16.11 -26.24
C ASP A 104 -2.01 -16.90 -25.13
N ARG A 105 -1.88 -16.45 -23.87
CA ARG A 105 -2.49 -17.11 -22.71
C ARG A 105 -3.95 -16.72 -22.54
N ASN A 106 -4.25 -15.44 -22.65
CA ASN A 106 -5.61 -14.93 -22.48
C ASN A 106 -5.81 -13.68 -23.34
N ARG A 107 -6.57 -13.81 -24.41
CA ARG A 107 -6.82 -12.71 -25.36
C ARG A 107 -7.57 -11.54 -24.75
N ASN A 108 -8.42 -11.77 -23.75
CA ASN A 108 -9.24 -10.71 -23.15
C ASN A 108 -8.40 -9.78 -22.25
N THR A 109 -7.46 -10.32 -21.50
CA THR A 109 -6.57 -9.58 -20.60
C THR A 109 -5.21 -9.27 -21.23
N GLY A 110 -4.92 -9.89 -22.39
CA GLY A 110 -3.71 -9.70 -23.17
C GLY A 110 -3.85 -8.74 -24.35
N ALA A 111 -5.03 -8.15 -24.55
CA ALA A 111 -5.28 -7.19 -25.63
C ALA A 111 -5.76 -5.85 -25.10
N PHE A 112 -5.47 -4.77 -25.83
CA PHE A 112 -5.92 -3.43 -25.51
C PHE A 112 -6.09 -2.59 -26.76
N ILE A 113 -6.77 -1.45 -26.61
CA ILE A 113 -6.82 -0.41 -27.64
C ILE A 113 -6.21 0.88 -27.10
N VAL A 114 -5.64 1.67 -27.99
CA VAL A 114 -5.08 2.99 -27.72
C VAL A 114 -6.00 4.07 -28.30
N ILE A 115 -6.35 5.02 -27.49
CA ILE A 115 -7.30 6.08 -27.81
C ILE A 115 -6.58 7.42 -27.71
N ASP A 116 -6.69 8.23 -28.74
CA ASP A 116 -6.19 9.61 -28.71
C ASP A 116 -7.09 10.48 -27.83
N ARG A 117 -6.51 11.13 -26.83
CA ARG A 117 -7.24 11.89 -25.82
C ARG A 117 -7.93 13.16 -26.32
N LEU A 118 -7.48 13.70 -27.45
CA LEU A 118 -8.05 14.93 -28.02
C LEU A 118 -9.24 14.62 -28.93
N SER A 119 -9.09 13.60 -29.77
CA SER A 119 -10.10 13.22 -30.77
C SER A 119 -11.05 12.13 -30.28
N ASN A 120 -10.74 11.42 -29.20
CA ASN A 120 -11.42 10.20 -28.75
C ASN A 120 -11.50 9.09 -29.80
N VAL A 121 -10.60 9.11 -30.79
CA VAL A 121 -10.51 8.10 -31.84
C VAL A 121 -9.56 6.97 -31.41
N THR A 122 -9.91 5.73 -31.70
CA THR A 122 -8.98 4.59 -31.54
C THR A 122 -7.89 4.70 -32.59
N VAL A 123 -6.64 4.83 -32.15
CA VAL A 123 -5.47 5.04 -33.00
C VAL A 123 -4.59 3.80 -33.13
N ALA A 124 -4.74 2.84 -32.22
CA ALA A 124 -4.02 1.57 -32.30
C ALA A 124 -4.73 0.44 -31.54
N ALA A 125 -4.35 -0.78 -31.87
CA ALA A 125 -4.64 -1.97 -31.09
C ALA A 125 -3.33 -2.67 -30.71
N GLY A 126 -3.28 -3.31 -29.52
CA GLY A 126 -2.08 -3.96 -29.03
C GLY A 126 -2.33 -5.32 -28.43
N MET A 127 -1.31 -6.16 -28.52
CA MET A 127 -1.24 -7.51 -27.97
C MET A 127 -0.03 -7.59 -27.03
N ILE A 128 -0.25 -7.91 -25.77
CA ILE A 128 0.79 -7.97 -24.75
C ILE A 128 1.72 -9.16 -25.01
N ALA A 129 3.02 -8.90 -25.09
CA ALA A 129 4.02 -9.89 -25.42
C ALA A 129 4.27 -10.88 -24.29
N ALA A 130 4.41 -12.16 -24.60
CA ALA A 130 4.64 -13.22 -23.63
C ALA A 130 5.95 -13.02 -22.83
N ASP A 131 7.02 -12.59 -23.49
CA ASP A 131 8.33 -12.36 -22.86
C ASP A 131 8.30 -11.22 -21.84
N SER A 132 7.51 -10.19 -22.09
CA SER A 132 7.32 -9.08 -21.15
C SER A 132 6.68 -9.56 -19.85
N VAL A 133 5.60 -10.32 -19.92
CA VAL A 133 4.91 -10.88 -18.75
C VAL A 133 5.84 -11.85 -18.00
N ALA A 134 6.57 -12.70 -18.72
CA ALA A 134 7.53 -13.62 -18.13
C ALA A 134 8.72 -12.88 -17.46
N ALA A 135 9.24 -11.83 -18.11
CA ALA A 135 10.32 -11.00 -17.56
C ALA A 135 9.87 -10.26 -16.29
N ARG A 136 8.65 -9.70 -16.27
CA ARG A 136 8.07 -9.04 -15.09
C ARG A 136 7.85 -10.02 -13.94
N ARG A 137 7.32 -11.21 -14.22
CA ARG A 137 7.20 -12.28 -13.21
C ARG A 137 8.55 -12.74 -12.67
N ARG A 138 9.59 -12.82 -13.50
CA ARG A 138 10.97 -13.09 -13.07
C ARG A 138 11.54 -11.96 -12.23
N LYS A 139 11.32 -10.69 -12.62
CA LYS A 139 11.76 -9.51 -11.86
C LYS A 139 11.07 -9.43 -10.49
N GLN A 140 9.77 -9.72 -10.41
CA GLN A 140 9.06 -9.83 -9.15
C GLN A 140 9.57 -10.98 -8.26
N ARG A 141 9.99 -12.11 -8.88
CA ARG A 141 10.62 -13.24 -8.16
C ARG A 141 12.09 -12.99 -7.83
N SER A 142 12.84 -12.28 -8.70
CA SER A 142 14.26 -11.98 -8.45
C SER A 142 14.49 -10.89 -7.41
N SER A 143 13.46 -10.09 -7.09
CA SER A 143 13.48 -9.20 -5.94
C SER A 143 13.11 -9.91 -4.64
N ALA A 144 12.71 -11.19 -4.68
CA ALA A 144 12.49 -11.97 -3.49
C ALA A 144 13.84 -12.24 -2.80
N THR A 145 13.93 -11.90 -1.54
CA THR A 145 15.09 -12.23 -0.71
C THR A 145 15.31 -13.75 -0.68
N HIS A 146 16.57 -14.17 -0.67
CA HIS A 146 16.93 -15.59 -0.47
C HIS A 146 16.74 -16.04 0.98
N VAL A 147 16.45 -15.11 1.90
CA VAL A 147 16.18 -15.39 3.30
C VAL A 147 14.68 -15.31 3.53
N THR A 148 14.06 -16.43 3.90
CA THR A 148 12.61 -16.51 4.11
C THR A 148 12.17 -15.84 5.41
N LYS A 149 10.88 -15.58 5.55
CA LYS A 149 10.30 -15.03 6.80
C LYS A 149 10.47 -16.03 7.96
N GLU A 150 10.33 -17.31 7.67
CA GLU A 150 10.48 -18.40 8.63
C GLU A 150 11.90 -18.51 9.14
N GLU A 151 12.90 -18.39 8.25
CA GLU A 151 14.31 -18.36 8.64
C GLU A 151 14.63 -17.18 9.54
N ARG A 152 14.07 -15.99 9.23
CA ARG A 152 14.22 -14.79 10.09
C ARG A 152 13.55 -14.96 11.44
N ALA A 153 12.29 -15.47 11.46
CA ALA A 153 11.56 -15.73 12.68
C ALA A 153 12.29 -16.73 13.58
N ALA A 154 12.79 -17.83 13.01
CA ALA A 154 13.60 -18.82 13.71
C ALA A 154 14.90 -18.22 14.28
N ARG A 155 15.61 -17.40 13.45
CA ARG A 155 16.88 -16.78 13.85
C ARG A 155 16.70 -15.79 14.99
N TYR A 156 15.64 -14.97 14.94
CA TYR A 156 15.36 -13.95 15.95
C TYR A 156 14.57 -14.51 17.15
N GLY A 157 14.06 -15.74 17.05
CA GLY A 157 13.26 -16.37 18.09
C GLY A 157 11.96 -15.64 18.37
N GLN A 158 11.34 -15.01 17.36
CA GLN A 158 10.13 -14.22 17.48
C GLN A 158 9.25 -14.34 16.24
N LYS A 159 7.93 -14.20 16.42
CA LYS A 159 7.01 -14.00 15.30
C LYS A 159 6.94 -12.51 15.00
N PRO A 160 7.22 -12.07 13.75
CA PRO A 160 7.08 -10.67 13.38
C PRO A 160 5.65 -10.20 13.54
N ALA A 161 5.46 -9.02 14.13
CA ALA A 161 4.15 -8.41 14.29
C ALA A 161 4.26 -6.88 14.38
N THR A 162 3.16 -6.19 14.10
CA THR A 162 3.01 -4.77 14.38
C THR A 162 2.07 -4.58 15.55
N ILE A 163 2.51 -3.86 16.59
CA ILE A 163 1.68 -3.42 17.70
C ILE A 163 1.28 -1.98 17.38
N MET A 164 0.02 -1.76 17.01
CA MET A 164 -0.48 -0.46 16.60
C MET A 164 -1.18 0.25 17.75
N PHE A 165 -0.44 1.14 18.44
CA PHE A 165 -0.97 2.00 19.51
C PHE A 165 -1.75 3.16 18.90
N ILE A 166 -3.05 3.23 19.16
CA ILE A 166 -3.95 4.27 18.67
C ILE A 166 -4.63 5.00 19.83
N GLY A 167 -5.11 6.21 19.55
CA GLY A 167 -5.77 7.06 20.54
C GLY A 167 -5.48 8.54 20.28
N ILE A 168 -6.17 9.44 21.02
CA ILE A 168 -6.00 10.89 20.85
C ILE A 168 -4.60 11.38 21.26
N SER A 169 -4.27 12.62 20.96
CA SER A 169 -3.01 13.23 21.42
C SER A 169 -2.96 13.24 22.94
N GLY A 170 -1.80 13.01 23.55
CA GLY A 170 -1.68 12.93 25.03
C GLY A 170 -2.08 11.60 25.67
N ALA A 171 -2.66 10.63 24.91
CA ALA A 171 -3.07 9.34 25.44
C ALA A 171 -1.93 8.39 25.90
N GLY A 172 -0.66 8.71 25.61
CA GLY A 172 0.49 7.91 26.06
C GLY A 172 1.07 6.95 25.00
N LYS A 173 0.61 7.01 23.74
CA LYS A 173 1.01 6.09 22.65
C LYS A 173 2.52 5.95 22.48
N SER A 174 3.23 7.05 22.31
CA SER A 174 4.69 7.04 22.10
C SER A 174 5.41 6.53 23.34
N THR A 175 4.93 6.85 24.54
CA THR A 175 5.49 6.36 25.81
C THR A 175 5.41 4.83 25.87
N LEU A 176 4.24 4.26 25.58
CA LEU A 176 4.06 2.81 25.60
C LEU A 176 4.81 2.13 24.46
N ALA A 177 4.82 2.72 23.26
CA ALA A 177 5.57 2.16 22.13
C ALA A 177 7.08 2.03 22.44
N HIS A 178 7.70 3.07 22.98
CA HIS A 178 9.11 3.03 23.41
C HIS A 178 9.33 2.14 24.65
N GLY A 179 8.38 2.11 25.59
CA GLY A 179 8.45 1.22 26.74
C GLY A 179 8.40 -0.26 26.35
N VAL A 180 7.50 -0.63 25.42
CA VAL A 180 7.43 -1.99 24.88
C VAL A 180 8.69 -2.32 24.09
N GLU A 181 9.18 -1.43 23.24
CA GLU A 181 10.45 -1.62 22.52
C GLU A 181 11.59 -1.91 23.51
N ARG A 182 11.70 -1.14 24.60
CA ARG A 182 12.72 -1.33 25.62
C ARG A 182 12.62 -2.73 26.27
N ARG A 183 11.42 -3.14 26.66
CA ARG A 183 11.18 -4.47 27.24
C ARG A 183 11.51 -5.60 26.26
N LEU A 184 11.11 -5.45 24.98
CA LEU A 184 11.43 -6.42 23.93
C LEU A 184 12.94 -6.52 23.69
N PHE A 185 13.64 -5.41 23.69
CA PHE A 185 15.10 -5.37 23.56
C PHE A 185 15.79 -6.08 24.73
N ASP A 186 15.34 -5.86 25.97
CA ASP A 186 15.88 -6.52 27.15
C ASP A 186 15.63 -8.04 27.13
N MET A 187 14.56 -8.47 26.46
CA MET A 187 14.27 -9.89 26.19
C MET A 187 15.06 -10.46 25.00
N GLY A 188 15.96 -9.68 24.39
CA GLY A 188 16.74 -10.09 23.24
C GLY A 188 15.92 -10.18 21.93
N ARG A 189 14.79 -9.45 21.83
CA ARG A 189 13.95 -9.38 20.65
C ARG A 189 14.36 -8.22 19.76
N VAL A 190 14.18 -8.38 18.45
CA VAL A 190 14.50 -7.33 17.46
C VAL A 190 13.23 -6.53 17.19
N SER A 191 13.18 -5.30 17.66
CA SER A 191 12.03 -4.42 17.52
C SER A 191 12.44 -3.00 17.14
N THR A 192 11.48 -2.21 16.66
CA THR A 192 11.66 -0.78 16.38
C THR A 192 10.37 -0.02 16.52
N VAL A 193 10.45 1.29 16.80
CA VAL A 193 9.30 2.18 16.92
C VAL A 193 9.07 2.93 15.61
N LEU A 194 7.81 2.99 15.15
CA LEU A 194 7.31 3.90 14.14
C LEU A 194 6.36 4.92 14.80
N ASP A 195 6.87 6.11 15.10
CA ASP A 195 6.06 7.20 15.67
C ASP A 195 5.62 8.17 14.57
N GLY A 196 4.33 8.56 14.61
CA GLY A 196 3.75 9.47 13.63
C GLY A 196 4.41 10.84 13.56
N LYS A 197 5.03 11.31 14.66
CA LYS A 197 5.80 12.56 14.66
C LYS A 197 7.14 12.37 13.94
N SER A 198 7.86 11.30 14.23
CA SER A 198 9.13 10.96 13.58
C SER A 198 8.95 10.76 12.07
N MET A 199 7.86 10.13 11.66
CA MET A 199 7.51 9.99 10.24
C MET A 199 7.39 11.35 9.53
N ARG A 200 6.78 12.35 10.20
CA ARG A 200 6.62 13.70 9.66
C ARG A 200 7.90 14.53 9.63
N LEU A 201 8.93 14.15 10.37
CA LEU A 201 10.26 14.76 10.27
C LEU A 201 11.05 14.23 9.05
N GLY A 202 10.64 13.10 8.48
CA GLY A 202 11.33 12.44 7.37
C GLY A 202 10.41 12.12 6.19
N ILE A 203 9.95 10.87 6.14
CA ILE A 203 9.25 10.29 4.98
C ILE A 203 7.92 10.99 4.66
N SER A 204 7.26 11.56 5.66
CA SER A 204 5.97 12.25 5.52
C SER A 204 6.05 13.75 5.79
N ARG A 205 7.22 14.36 5.60
CA ARG A 205 7.44 15.82 5.80
C ARG A 205 6.66 16.71 4.83
N ASP A 206 6.27 16.15 3.69
CA ASP A 206 5.50 16.76 2.63
C ASP A 206 4.00 16.84 2.95
N LEU A 207 3.52 16.13 3.98
CA LEU A 207 2.11 16.01 4.28
C LEU A 207 1.59 17.11 5.21
N PRO A 208 0.42 17.70 4.91
CA PRO A 208 -0.24 18.65 5.78
C PRO A 208 -0.75 17.99 7.07
N HIS A 209 -1.17 18.80 8.06
CA HIS A 209 -1.70 18.33 9.34
C HIS A 209 -3.23 18.16 9.34
N ASP A 210 -3.88 18.08 8.17
CA ASP A 210 -5.31 17.82 7.99
C ASP A 210 -5.67 16.31 8.02
N ALA A 211 -6.93 16.00 7.73
CA ALA A 211 -7.42 14.62 7.75
C ALA A 211 -6.76 13.73 6.67
N GLU A 212 -6.57 14.27 5.46
CA GLU A 212 -5.94 13.54 4.35
C GLU A 212 -4.46 13.28 4.62
N GLY A 213 -3.73 14.29 5.08
CA GLY A 213 -2.32 14.13 5.45
C GLY A 213 -2.10 13.16 6.60
N ARG A 214 -3.07 13.04 7.54
CA ARG A 214 -3.01 12.00 8.60
C ARG A 214 -3.27 10.60 8.03
N ALA A 215 -4.25 10.45 7.14
CA ALA A 215 -4.56 9.19 6.50
C ALA A 215 -3.37 8.70 5.66
N GLU A 216 -2.77 9.58 4.86
CA GLU A 216 -1.60 9.26 4.04
C GLU A 216 -0.36 8.95 4.88
N ASN A 217 -0.14 9.68 5.98
CA ASN A 217 0.94 9.35 6.93
C ASN A 217 0.77 7.95 7.52
N LEU A 218 -0.45 7.57 7.90
CA LEU A 218 -0.76 6.25 8.41
C LEU A 218 -0.56 5.17 7.32
N ARG A 219 -1.01 5.44 6.09
CA ARG A 219 -0.82 4.53 4.95
C ARG A 219 0.67 4.28 4.65
N ARG A 220 1.50 5.33 4.58
CA ARG A 220 2.97 5.20 4.40
C ARG A 220 3.59 4.40 5.53
N SER A 221 3.16 4.66 6.75
CA SER A 221 3.66 3.96 7.94
C SER A 221 3.26 2.47 7.95
N ALA A 222 2.05 2.13 7.48
CA ALA A 222 1.60 0.75 7.36
C ALA A 222 2.46 -0.05 6.36
N LEU A 223 2.85 0.56 5.22
CA LEU A 223 3.77 -0.06 4.26
C LEU A 223 5.15 -0.33 4.87
N ILE A 224 5.67 0.62 5.67
CA ILE A 224 6.95 0.45 6.36
C ILE A 224 6.83 -0.64 7.44
N ALA A 225 5.75 -0.64 8.24
CA ALA A 225 5.50 -1.66 9.24
C ALA A 225 5.44 -3.06 8.62
N ARG A 226 4.74 -3.21 7.50
CA ARG A 226 4.74 -4.45 6.72
C ARG A 226 6.14 -4.87 6.28
N PHE A 227 6.92 -3.94 5.73
CA PHE A 227 8.30 -4.22 5.31
C PHE A 227 9.19 -4.66 6.49
N LEU A 228 9.02 -4.05 7.66
CA LEU A 228 9.72 -4.45 8.89
C LEU A 228 9.30 -5.86 9.34
N ASN A 229 8.00 -6.18 9.31
CA ASN A 229 7.51 -7.53 9.62
C ASN A 229 8.04 -8.55 8.60
N ASP A 230 8.06 -8.25 7.30
CA ASP A 230 8.64 -9.10 6.27
C ASP A 230 10.15 -9.32 6.48
N SER A 231 10.82 -8.38 7.16
CA SER A 231 12.22 -8.46 7.57
C SER A 231 12.44 -9.18 8.91
N GLY A 232 11.39 -9.66 9.56
CA GLY A 232 11.46 -10.43 10.81
C GLY A 232 11.37 -9.59 12.08
N LEU A 233 11.13 -8.26 11.98
CA LEU A 233 11.11 -7.36 13.12
C LEU A 233 9.71 -7.23 13.72
N ILE A 234 9.67 -6.92 15.03
CA ILE A 234 8.47 -6.43 15.71
C ILE A 234 8.43 -4.90 15.57
N CYS A 235 7.30 -4.36 15.12
CA CYS A 235 7.10 -2.92 14.94
C CYS A 235 6.15 -2.37 15.99
N CYS A 236 6.58 -1.40 16.80
CA CYS A 236 5.75 -0.67 17.74
C CYS A 236 5.29 0.64 17.07
N ALA A 237 4.09 0.67 16.51
CA ALA A 237 3.57 1.78 15.72
C ALA A 237 2.67 2.68 16.56
N ALA A 238 2.95 4.00 16.65
CA ALA A 238 2.21 4.97 17.49
C ALA A 238 1.56 6.06 16.62
N PHE A 239 0.24 6.02 16.45
CA PHE A 239 -0.51 6.95 15.59
C PHE A 239 -1.81 7.41 16.23
N VAL A 240 -2.27 8.62 15.89
CA VAL A 240 -3.58 9.11 16.34
C VAL A 240 -4.71 8.36 15.66
N ALA A 241 -4.61 8.13 14.35
CA ALA A 241 -5.51 7.34 13.52
C ALA A 241 -7.02 7.56 13.82
N PRO A 242 -7.56 8.77 13.65
CA PRO A 242 -8.91 9.12 14.10
C PRO A 242 -10.02 8.52 13.23
N ASN A 243 -9.72 8.19 11.96
CA ASN A 243 -10.68 7.73 10.98
C ASN A 243 -10.69 6.19 10.92
N PRO A 244 -11.87 5.53 11.03
CA PRO A 244 -12.00 4.07 10.96
C PRO A 244 -11.45 3.47 9.66
N ASP A 245 -11.84 4.01 8.50
CA ASP A 245 -11.45 3.48 7.18
C ASP A 245 -9.93 3.48 7.02
N SER A 246 -9.27 4.56 7.48
CA SER A 246 -7.81 4.65 7.44
C SER A 246 -7.13 3.62 8.35
N ARG A 247 -7.74 3.28 9.51
CA ARG A 247 -7.25 2.22 10.40
C ARG A 247 -7.41 0.85 9.79
N GLU A 248 -8.59 0.55 9.26
CA GLU A 248 -8.87 -0.74 8.60
C GLU A 248 -7.95 -0.94 7.40
N HIS A 249 -7.77 0.10 6.59
CA HIS A 249 -6.82 0.07 5.48
C HIS A 249 -5.39 -0.21 5.98
N ALA A 250 -4.93 0.44 7.04
CA ALA A 250 -3.61 0.21 7.60
C ALA A 250 -3.44 -1.24 8.10
N VAL A 251 -4.44 -1.78 8.81
CA VAL A 251 -4.47 -3.19 9.26
C VAL A 251 -4.44 -4.14 8.05
N SER A 252 -5.21 -3.85 7.01
CA SER A 252 -5.21 -4.64 5.77
C SER A 252 -3.85 -4.65 5.07
N VAL A 253 -3.16 -3.49 4.99
CA VAL A 253 -1.83 -3.36 4.40
C VAL A 253 -0.78 -4.14 5.18
N ILE A 254 -0.79 -4.05 6.51
CA ILE A 254 0.13 -4.78 7.40
C ILE A 254 -0.15 -6.29 7.33
N GLY A 255 -1.42 -6.66 7.22
CA GLY A 255 -1.95 -8.00 7.30
C GLY A 255 -2.59 -8.26 8.66
N LYS A 256 -3.87 -8.67 8.67
CA LYS A 256 -4.68 -8.87 9.90
C LYS A 256 -3.98 -9.77 10.93
N ASP A 257 -3.36 -10.86 10.47
CA ASP A 257 -2.67 -11.83 11.35
C ASP A 257 -1.34 -11.31 11.95
N ASN A 258 -0.85 -10.18 11.47
CA ASN A 258 0.41 -9.57 11.88
C ASN A 258 0.23 -8.20 12.53
N CYS A 259 -1.01 -7.70 12.69
CA CYS A 259 -1.30 -6.41 13.27
C CYS A 259 -2.16 -6.56 14.52
N LEU A 260 -1.65 -6.13 15.66
CA LEU A 260 -2.33 -6.12 16.95
C LEU A 260 -2.66 -4.66 17.31
N VAL A 261 -3.92 -4.36 17.49
CA VAL A 261 -4.41 -3.00 17.76
C VAL A 261 -4.56 -2.79 19.25
N VAL A 262 -3.82 -1.81 19.81
CA VAL A 262 -3.89 -1.39 21.21
C VAL A 262 -4.51 0.01 21.26
N TYR A 263 -5.71 0.10 21.81
CA TYR A 263 -6.41 1.37 21.96
C TYR A 263 -6.17 1.98 23.34
N LEU A 264 -5.65 3.21 23.35
CA LEU A 264 -5.45 3.98 24.56
C LEU A 264 -6.61 4.96 24.72
N ASN A 265 -7.41 4.73 25.76
CA ASN A 265 -8.68 5.44 26.01
C ASN A 265 -8.72 6.18 27.38
N PRO A 266 -7.74 7.02 27.71
CA PRO A 266 -7.88 7.89 28.89
C PRO A 266 -8.89 9.02 28.60
N PRO A 267 -9.52 9.61 29.65
CA PRO A 267 -10.36 10.78 29.50
C PRO A 267 -9.64 11.94 28.79
N ILE A 268 -10.36 12.65 27.91
CA ILE A 268 -9.77 13.75 27.13
C ILE A 268 -9.16 14.84 28.01
N THR A 269 -9.77 15.13 29.18
CA THR A 269 -9.26 16.09 30.17
C THR A 269 -7.86 15.73 30.65
N VAL A 270 -7.57 14.44 30.81
CA VAL A 270 -6.23 13.93 31.16
C VAL A 270 -5.24 14.15 30.02
N CYS A 271 -5.67 13.93 28.79
CA CYS A 271 -4.84 14.20 27.63
C CYS A 271 -4.50 15.67 27.47
N GLN A 272 -5.45 16.56 27.73
CA GLN A 272 -5.26 18.02 27.73
C GLN A 272 -4.28 18.44 28.81
N GLN A 273 -4.40 17.91 30.04
CA GLN A 273 -3.46 18.18 31.12
C GLN A 273 -2.03 17.74 30.83
N ARG A 274 -1.88 16.59 30.16
CA ARG A 274 -0.55 16.08 29.78
C ARG A 274 0.11 16.88 28.67
N ASP A 275 -0.64 17.31 27.70
CA ASP A 275 -0.26 18.08 26.49
C ASP A 275 1.25 18.15 26.14
N PRO A 276 1.94 17.03 25.94
CA PRO A 276 3.41 16.99 25.85
C PRO A 276 3.95 17.73 24.61
N SER A 277 3.08 18.12 23.70
CA SER A 277 3.43 18.83 22.46
C SER A 277 2.87 20.26 22.40
N GLY A 278 2.15 20.71 23.44
CA GLY A 278 1.53 22.03 23.47
C GLY A 278 0.41 22.22 22.43
N ILE A 279 -0.10 21.14 21.85
CA ILE A 279 -1.08 21.23 20.75
C ILE A 279 -2.44 21.70 21.25
N TYR A 280 -2.84 21.33 22.45
CA TYR A 280 -4.08 21.76 23.07
C TYR A 280 -4.01 23.23 23.47
N ALA A 281 -2.93 23.65 24.11
CA ALA A 281 -2.68 25.06 24.48
C ALA A 281 -2.59 25.96 23.22
N ALA A 282 -1.93 25.51 22.17
CA ALA A 282 -1.86 26.23 20.91
C ALA A 282 -3.24 26.40 20.24
N SER A 283 -4.10 25.37 20.30
CA SER A 283 -5.46 25.42 19.73
C SER A 283 -6.35 26.42 20.46
N GLU A 284 -6.26 26.50 21.78
CA GLU A 284 -7.00 27.46 22.57
C GLU A 284 -6.61 28.92 22.26
N SER A 285 -5.32 29.16 21.94
CA SER A 285 -4.80 30.49 21.66
C SER A 285 -5.04 30.95 20.20
N THR A 286 -5.02 30.03 19.23
CA THR A 286 -5.07 30.38 17.79
C THR A 286 -6.39 30.01 17.12
N GLY A 287 -7.21 29.17 17.71
CA GLY A 287 -8.47 28.67 17.15
C GLY A 287 -8.34 27.81 15.88
N SER A 288 -7.12 27.44 15.49
CA SER A 288 -6.81 26.91 14.16
C SER A 288 -6.23 25.49 14.11
N ALA A 289 -6.15 24.75 15.20
CA ALA A 289 -5.58 23.42 15.16
C ALA A 289 -6.67 22.34 14.98
N ASP A 290 -6.51 21.50 13.97
CA ASP A 290 -7.29 20.29 13.76
C ASP A 290 -6.89 19.21 14.76
N ILE A 291 -7.57 19.16 15.91
CA ILE A 291 -7.30 18.20 16.99
C ILE A 291 -8.39 17.13 17.03
N PRO A 292 -8.05 15.84 16.76
CA PRO A 292 -8.99 14.74 16.90
C PRO A 292 -9.53 14.62 18.32
N GLY A 293 -10.85 14.57 18.47
CA GLY A 293 -11.56 14.55 19.75
C GLY A 293 -11.92 15.92 20.29
N ILE A 294 -11.50 17.03 19.65
CA ILE A 294 -11.89 18.41 19.97
C ILE A 294 -12.52 19.10 18.77
N SER A 295 -11.73 19.42 17.73
CA SER A 295 -12.20 20.16 16.54
C SER A 295 -12.91 19.25 15.53
N PHE A 296 -12.64 17.96 15.55
CA PHE A 296 -13.38 16.96 14.79
C PHE A 296 -13.47 15.62 15.54
N PRO A 297 -14.44 14.75 15.20
CA PRO A 297 -14.65 13.51 15.93
C PRO A 297 -13.44 12.57 15.86
N TYR A 298 -13.13 11.94 17.00
CA TYR A 298 -12.33 10.73 17.06
C TYR A 298 -13.30 9.54 17.19
N ALA A 299 -13.40 8.72 16.16
CA ALA A 299 -14.23 7.51 16.23
C ALA A 299 -13.45 6.40 16.96
N PRO A 300 -13.91 5.90 18.11
CA PRO A 300 -13.31 4.75 18.77
C PRO A 300 -13.25 3.54 17.82
N PRO A 301 -12.22 2.67 17.93
CA PRO A 301 -12.18 1.45 17.15
C PRO A 301 -13.27 0.46 17.59
N GLU A 302 -13.91 -0.24 16.64
CA GLU A 302 -14.91 -1.27 16.94
C GLU A 302 -14.27 -2.57 17.42
N HIS A 303 -13.09 -2.88 16.90
CA HIS A 303 -12.32 -4.07 17.23
C HIS A 303 -10.91 -3.71 17.65
N VAL A 304 -10.50 -4.21 18.82
CA VAL A 304 -9.15 -4.04 19.37
C VAL A 304 -8.69 -5.34 20.03
N ASP A 305 -7.40 -5.58 20.01
CA ASP A 305 -6.79 -6.70 20.72
C ASP A 305 -6.57 -6.38 22.20
N LEU A 306 -6.42 -5.08 22.53
CA LEU A 306 -6.27 -4.60 23.89
C LEU A 306 -6.74 -3.15 24.02
N GLU A 307 -7.53 -2.85 25.07
CA GLU A 307 -7.90 -1.48 25.45
C GLU A 307 -7.26 -1.13 26.79
N LEU A 308 -6.65 0.07 26.86
CA LEU A 308 -5.94 0.55 28.05
C LEU A 308 -6.43 1.93 28.46
N ASP A 309 -6.92 2.07 29.69
CA ASP A 309 -7.09 3.38 30.35
C ASP A 309 -5.78 3.79 31.01
N THR A 310 -5.00 4.61 30.33
CA THR A 310 -3.72 5.12 30.83
C THR A 310 -3.85 6.18 31.94
N ASN A 311 -5.08 6.53 32.35
CA ASN A 311 -5.32 7.33 33.54
C ASN A 311 -5.44 6.45 34.79
N ALA A 312 -6.09 5.28 34.65
CA ALA A 312 -6.30 4.36 35.77
C ALA A 312 -5.11 3.43 35.99
N LEU A 313 -4.35 3.12 34.96
CA LEU A 313 -3.21 2.19 34.96
C LEU A 313 -1.88 2.95 35.01
N SER A 314 -0.90 2.40 35.74
CA SER A 314 0.48 2.87 35.66
C SER A 314 1.09 2.48 34.27
N VAL A 315 2.19 3.13 33.89
CA VAL A 315 2.92 2.79 32.68
C VAL A 315 3.38 1.33 32.71
N GLU A 316 3.88 0.86 33.85
CA GLU A 316 4.35 -0.51 34.04
C GLU A 316 3.21 -1.52 33.87
N ASP A 317 2.04 -1.28 34.47
CA ASP A 317 0.87 -2.16 34.30
C ASP A 317 0.41 -2.21 32.84
N CYS A 318 0.45 -1.08 32.13
CA CYS A 318 0.15 -1.05 30.70
C CYS A 318 1.15 -1.89 29.88
N LEU A 319 2.45 -1.77 30.18
CA LEU A 319 3.49 -2.55 29.51
C LEU A 319 3.31 -4.05 29.75
N ASP A 320 3.03 -4.45 30.99
CA ASP A 320 2.82 -5.86 31.33
C ASP A 320 1.59 -6.45 30.62
N GLN A 321 0.50 -5.68 30.49
CA GLN A 321 -0.68 -6.12 29.73
C GLN A 321 -0.36 -6.27 28.23
N VAL A 322 0.39 -5.34 27.63
CA VAL A 322 0.81 -5.47 26.22
C VAL A 322 1.71 -6.69 26.03
N LEU A 323 2.66 -6.94 26.92
CA LEU A 323 3.52 -8.14 26.82
C LEU A 323 2.71 -9.43 26.98
N THR A 324 1.72 -9.46 27.87
CA THR A 324 0.79 -10.60 28.02
C THR A 324 -0.01 -10.85 26.74
N MET A 325 -0.53 -9.77 26.11
CA MET A 325 -1.20 -9.88 24.82
C MET A 325 -0.26 -10.45 23.74
N LEU A 326 1.00 -10.02 23.67
CA LEU A 326 1.99 -10.53 22.71
C LEU A 326 2.29 -12.02 22.91
N GLN A 327 2.31 -12.49 24.17
CA GLN A 327 2.45 -13.90 24.50
C GLN A 327 1.23 -14.72 24.05
N THR A 328 0.02 -14.21 24.33
CA THR A 328 -1.25 -14.86 23.97
C THR A 328 -1.38 -15.04 22.45
N HIS A 329 -0.93 -14.04 21.66
CA HIS A 329 -0.93 -14.11 20.20
C HIS A 329 0.30 -14.81 19.59
N GLY A 330 1.15 -15.40 20.43
CA GLY A 330 2.32 -16.18 19.99
C GLY A 330 3.41 -15.35 19.32
N VAL A 331 3.41 -14.02 19.52
CA VAL A 331 4.48 -13.11 19.03
C VAL A 331 5.77 -13.39 19.84
N LEU A 332 5.60 -13.61 21.13
CA LEU A 332 6.68 -14.01 22.03
C LEU A 332 6.50 -15.48 22.38
N SER A 333 7.40 -16.33 21.91
CA SER A 333 7.44 -17.72 22.35
C SER A 333 7.82 -17.78 23.82
N VAL A 334 7.08 -18.53 24.61
CA VAL A 334 7.51 -18.91 25.97
C VAL A 334 8.75 -19.79 25.79
N ARG A 335 9.89 -19.34 26.30
CA ARG A 335 11.12 -20.15 26.36
C ARG A 335 11.03 -21.13 27.49
#